data_b8691e794adba8b0728f75d40f2602c8
#
_entry.id   b8691e794adba8b0728f75d40f2602c8
#
_cell.length_a   1.000
_cell.length_b   1.000
_cell.length_c   1.000
_cell.angle_alpha   90.00
_cell.angle_beta   90.00
_cell.angle_gamma   90.00
#
_symmetry.space_group_name_H-M   'P 1'
#
loop_
_entity.id
_entity.type
_entity.pdbx_description
1 polymer ?
#
loop_
_entity_poly.entity_id
_entity_poly.type
_entity_poly.pdbx_seq_one_letter_code
_entity_poly.pdbx_strand_id
1 'polypeptide(L)'
;MHIALLAPMPPEQNGIADYAAHLRAALEGLGLKVSTPLAGLGNDPQRAIERVAHSDWQGIDLVHAELGGGRLAEFHALKALRERFPSLPLSATVHDPERLVWRRASLPWPLSLATRLPSPLPQIATVLTDP
;
A
#
# COMPACT_ATOMS: atom_id res chain seq x y z
N MET A 1 -9.89 -15.76 -5.98
CA MET A 1 -8.79 -14.79 -5.93
C MET A 1 -8.60 -14.31 -4.49
N HIS A 2 -7.37 -14.25 -4.06
CA HIS A 2 -7.01 -13.75 -2.73
C HIS A 2 -6.19 -12.46 -2.87
N ILE A 3 -6.69 -11.37 -2.34
CA ILE A 3 -6.03 -10.06 -2.36
C ILE A 3 -5.52 -9.75 -0.95
N ALA A 4 -4.25 -9.35 -0.86
CA ALA A 4 -3.71 -8.76 0.37
C ALA A 4 -3.81 -7.24 0.25
N LEU A 5 -4.56 -6.62 1.15
CA LEU A 5 -4.78 -5.18 1.18
C LEU A 5 -3.84 -4.55 2.20
N LEU A 6 -2.88 -3.76 1.72
CA LEU A 6 -1.94 -3.03 2.58
C LEU A 6 -2.51 -1.66 2.86
N ALA A 7 -3.04 -1.49 4.06
CA ALA A 7 -3.72 -0.26 4.44
C ALA A 7 -3.83 -0.17 5.95
N PRO A 8 -3.98 1.04 6.51
CA PRO A 8 -4.50 1.17 7.85
C PRO A 8 -5.94 0.68 7.88
N MET A 9 -6.33 0.04 8.97
CA MET A 9 -7.67 -0.50 9.14
C MET A 9 -8.27 0.01 10.45
N PRO A 10 -9.60 0.11 10.56
CA PRO A 10 -10.22 0.41 11.85
C PRO A 10 -9.73 -0.58 12.92
N PRO A 11 -9.55 -0.18 14.18
CA PRO A 11 -10.02 1.08 14.77
C PRO A 11 -9.12 2.30 14.56
N GLU A 12 -8.10 2.23 13.71
CA GLU A 12 -7.31 3.39 13.36
C GLU A 12 -8.22 4.44 12.70
N GLN A 13 -8.19 5.68 13.22
CA GLN A 13 -9.12 6.72 12.81
C GLN A 13 -8.48 7.65 11.78
N ASN A 14 -8.65 7.33 10.50
CA ASN A 14 -8.30 8.20 9.40
C ASN A 14 -9.11 7.84 8.15
N GLY A 15 -9.13 8.74 7.19
CA GLY A 15 -9.95 8.56 5.98
C GLY A 15 -9.51 7.37 5.13
N ILE A 16 -8.23 7.04 5.13
CA ILE A 16 -7.71 5.89 4.38
C ILE A 16 -8.19 4.59 5.02
N ALA A 17 -8.19 4.51 6.36
CA ALA A 17 -8.69 3.33 7.07
C ALA A 17 -10.18 3.09 6.78
N ASP A 18 -10.97 4.16 6.77
CA ASP A 18 -12.39 4.07 6.44
C ASP A 18 -12.60 3.61 4.99
N TYR A 19 -11.84 4.20 4.07
CA TYR A 19 -11.88 3.79 2.66
C TYR A 19 -11.50 2.32 2.49
N ALA A 20 -10.43 1.88 3.13
CA ALA A 20 -9.97 0.51 3.05
C ALA A 20 -10.99 -0.48 3.61
N ALA A 21 -11.67 -0.14 4.70
CA ALA A 21 -12.71 -0.98 5.26
C ALA A 21 -13.89 -1.15 4.27
N HIS A 22 -14.30 -0.07 3.62
CA HIS A 22 -15.34 -0.12 2.60
C HIS A 22 -14.92 -0.92 1.38
N LEU A 23 -13.69 -0.72 0.91
CA LEU A 23 -13.13 -1.48 -0.21
C LEU A 23 -13.08 -2.98 0.10
N ARG A 24 -12.61 -3.33 1.28
CA ARG A 24 -12.58 -4.72 1.73
C ARG A 24 -13.96 -5.35 1.69
N ALA A 25 -14.95 -4.67 2.26
CA ALA A 25 -16.32 -5.19 2.29
C ALA A 25 -16.89 -5.37 0.88
N ALA A 26 -16.63 -4.43 -0.03
CA ALA A 26 -17.07 -4.51 -1.41
C ALA A 26 -16.42 -5.70 -2.15
N LEU A 27 -15.12 -5.90 -1.96
CA LEU A 27 -14.40 -7.01 -2.58
C LEU A 27 -14.87 -8.36 -2.05
N GLU A 28 -15.07 -8.45 -0.74
CA GLU A 28 -15.61 -9.68 -0.11
C GLU A 28 -17.03 -9.96 -0.59
N GLY A 29 -17.84 -8.92 -0.80
CA GLY A 29 -19.17 -9.04 -1.38
C GLY A 29 -19.18 -9.59 -2.80
N LEU A 30 -18.08 -9.42 -3.54
CA LEU A 30 -17.88 -9.99 -4.87
C LEU A 30 -17.31 -11.41 -4.82
N GLY A 31 -17.15 -11.99 -3.65
CA GLY A 31 -16.63 -13.34 -3.50
C GLY A 31 -15.11 -13.45 -3.42
N LEU A 32 -14.40 -12.34 -3.32
CA LEU A 32 -12.94 -12.36 -3.19
C LEU A 32 -12.55 -12.53 -1.72
N LYS A 33 -11.43 -13.22 -1.49
CA LYS A 33 -10.82 -13.30 -0.18
C LYS A 33 -9.87 -12.11 0.00
N VAL A 34 -10.02 -11.39 1.10
CA VAL A 34 -9.19 -10.22 1.40
C VAL A 34 -8.53 -10.39 2.76
N SER A 35 -7.19 -10.32 2.79
CA SER A 35 -6.43 -10.24 4.04
C SER A 35 -5.89 -8.83 4.23
N THR A 36 -5.66 -8.45 5.48
CA THR A 36 -5.19 -7.11 5.85
C THR A 36 -3.94 -7.23 6.74
N PRO A 37 -2.78 -7.52 6.13
CA PRO A 37 -1.58 -7.86 6.90
C PRO A 37 -1.04 -6.75 7.79
N LEU A 38 -1.32 -5.49 7.46
CA LEU A 38 -0.82 -4.35 8.23
C LEU A 38 -1.82 -3.82 9.26
N ALA A 39 -2.96 -4.48 9.43
CA ALA A 39 -3.96 -4.05 10.42
C ALA A 39 -3.35 -4.02 11.82
N GLY A 40 -3.59 -2.92 12.55
CA GLY A 40 -3.14 -2.77 13.93
C GLY A 40 -1.69 -2.34 14.11
N LEU A 41 -0.91 -2.14 13.04
CA LEU A 41 0.49 -1.76 13.15
C LEU A 41 0.73 -0.25 13.28
N GLY A 42 -0.28 0.57 13.00
CA GLY A 42 -0.09 2.01 12.93
C GLY A 42 0.78 2.39 11.73
N ASN A 43 1.48 3.53 11.82
CA ASN A 43 2.30 4.05 10.74
C ASN A 43 3.80 3.84 11.00
N ASP A 44 4.18 2.65 11.42
CA ASP A 44 5.56 2.30 11.73
C ASP A 44 6.17 1.48 10.59
N PRO A 45 7.12 2.05 9.83
CA PRO A 45 7.71 1.35 8.68
C PRO A 45 8.50 0.11 9.09
N GLN A 46 9.19 0.14 10.23
CA GLN A 46 9.97 -1.02 10.66
C GLN A 46 9.07 -2.21 11.01
N ARG A 47 7.96 -1.94 11.70
CA ARG A 47 6.98 -2.99 12.01
C ARG A 47 6.34 -3.55 10.74
N ALA A 48 6.11 -2.69 9.75
CA ALA A 48 5.57 -3.12 8.47
C ALA A 48 6.54 -4.06 7.73
N ILE A 49 7.82 -3.71 7.70
CA ILE A 49 8.87 -4.56 7.10
C ILE A 49 8.93 -5.91 7.81
N GLU A 50 8.92 -5.91 9.14
CA GLU A 50 8.95 -7.14 9.94
C GLU A 50 7.71 -8.00 9.68
N ARG A 51 6.54 -7.37 9.57
CA ARG A 51 5.29 -8.09 9.28
C ARG A 51 5.36 -8.76 7.90
N VAL A 52 5.91 -8.08 6.90
CA VAL A 52 6.12 -8.67 5.58
C VAL A 52 7.04 -9.88 5.67
N ALA A 53 8.13 -9.76 6.42
CA ALA A 53 9.11 -10.84 6.56
C ALA A 53 8.55 -12.08 7.25
N HIS A 54 7.60 -11.92 8.16
CA HIS A 54 7.06 -13.00 8.99
C HIS A 54 5.66 -13.46 8.59
N SER A 55 5.07 -12.87 7.55
CA SER A 55 3.76 -13.28 7.05
C SER A 55 3.89 -14.32 5.94
N ASP A 56 2.85 -15.13 5.81
CA ASP A 56 2.74 -16.10 4.72
C ASP A 56 2.05 -15.42 3.52
N TRP A 57 2.77 -15.37 2.41
CA TRP A 57 2.28 -14.77 1.17
C TRP A 57 1.88 -15.80 0.12
N GLN A 58 1.93 -17.09 0.48
CA GLN A 58 1.54 -18.16 -0.43
C GLN A 58 0.03 -18.07 -0.71
N GLY A 59 -0.33 -18.23 -1.99
CA GLY A 59 -1.73 -18.15 -2.39
C GLY A 59 -2.29 -16.75 -2.57
N ILE A 60 -1.49 -15.71 -2.32
CA ILE A 60 -1.87 -14.34 -2.62
C ILE A 60 -1.73 -14.10 -4.12
N ASP A 61 -2.82 -13.67 -4.77
CA ASP A 61 -2.84 -13.41 -6.20
C ASP A 61 -2.48 -11.98 -6.56
N LEU A 62 -2.79 -11.04 -5.67
CA LEU A 62 -2.55 -9.62 -5.87
C LEU A 62 -2.35 -8.93 -4.53
N VAL A 63 -1.40 -8.03 -4.46
CA VAL A 63 -1.27 -7.09 -3.34
C VAL A 63 -1.73 -5.72 -3.81
N HIS A 64 -2.67 -5.14 -3.09
CA HIS A 64 -3.17 -3.80 -3.35
C HIS A 64 -2.88 -2.91 -2.14
N ALA A 65 -2.24 -1.76 -2.38
CA ALA A 65 -1.89 -0.83 -1.31
C ALA A 65 -2.67 0.48 -1.42
N GLU A 66 -3.06 1.01 -0.27
CA GLU A 66 -3.64 2.35 -0.14
C GLU A 66 -2.53 3.29 0.33
N LEU A 67 -2.00 4.10 -0.58
CA LEU A 67 -0.87 4.97 -0.31
C LEU A 67 -1.32 6.39 -0.02
N GLY A 68 -0.73 7.00 0.98
CA GLY A 68 -1.00 8.39 1.35
C GLY A 68 0.27 9.15 1.65
N GLY A 69 0.24 10.48 1.49
CA GLY A 69 1.42 11.33 1.65
C GLY A 69 2.00 11.36 3.06
N GLY A 70 1.21 11.02 4.07
CA GLY A 70 1.66 10.93 5.46
C GLY A 70 1.87 9.51 5.96
N ARG A 71 1.72 8.51 5.10
CA ARG A 71 1.80 7.10 5.49
C ARG A 71 3.12 6.49 5.04
N LEU A 72 3.87 5.95 6.00
CA LEU A 72 5.17 5.33 5.74
C LEU A 72 5.10 3.82 5.64
N ALA A 73 4.23 3.21 6.43
CA ALA A 73 4.19 1.76 6.59
C ALA A 73 3.91 1.06 5.26
N GLU A 74 2.92 1.51 4.50
CA GLU A 74 2.50 0.88 3.25
C GLU A 74 3.56 0.97 2.16
N PHE A 75 4.28 2.10 2.07
CA PHE A 75 5.40 2.24 1.13
C PHE A 75 6.51 1.24 1.43
N HIS A 76 6.91 1.14 2.68
CA HIS A 76 7.97 0.22 3.08
C HIS A 76 7.56 -1.24 2.93
N ALA A 77 6.31 -1.55 3.22
CA ALA A 77 5.78 -2.90 3.01
C ALA A 77 5.78 -3.28 1.53
N LEU A 78 5.36 -2.36 0.65
CA LEU A 78 5.38 -2.59 -0.80
C LEU A 78 6.78 -2.81 -1.32
N LYS A 79 7.73 -2.00 -0.87
CA LYS A 79 9.14 -2.16 -1.25
C LYS A 79 9.67 -3.52 -0.83
N ALA A 80 9.43 -3.90 0.43
CA ALA A 80 9.88 -5.19 0.96
C ALA A 80 9.28 -6.37 0.17
N LEU A 81 8.00 -6.27 -0.19
CA LEU A 81 7.33 -7.29 -0.99
C LEU A 81 7.92 -7.40 -2.40
N ARG A 82 8.20 -6.27 -3.04
CA ARG A 82 8.79 -6.29 -4.37
C ARG A 82 10.18 -6.90 -4.37
N GLU A 83 10.97 -6.62 -3.34
CA GLU A 83 12.31 -7.18 -3.20
C GLU A 83 12.26 -8.69 -2.92
N ARG A 84 11.30 -9.12 -2.11
CA ARG A 84 11.17 -10.54 -1.73
C ARG A 84 10.48 -11.38 -2.80
N PHE A 85 9.48 -10.82 -3.47
CA PHE A 85 8.67 -11.51 -4.48
C PHE A 85 8.57 -10.69 -5.75
N PRO A 86 9.61 -10.71 -6.61
CA PRO A 86 9.65 -9.85 -7.80
C PRO A 86 8.50 -10.06 -8.78
N SER A 87 7.90 -11.24 -8.80
CA SER A 87 6.83 -11.57 -9.73
C SER A 87 5.43 -11.38 -9.16
N LEU A 88 5.30 -11.01 -7.88
CA LEU A 88 3.99 -10.82 -7.26
C LEU A 88 3.32 -9.57 -7.85
N PRO A 89 2.09 -9.68 -8.38
CA PRO A 89 1.38 -8.51 -8.88
C PRO A 89 1.09 -7.52 -7.77
N LEU A 90 1.43 -6.26 -8.01
CA LEU A 90 1.18 -5.15 -7.09
C LEU A 90 0.33 -4.09 -7.77
N SER A 91 -0.60 -3.51 -7.04
CA SER A 91 -1.36 -2.35 -7.46
C SER A 91 -1.49 -1.36 -6.31
N ALA A 92 -1.90 -0.14 -6.60
CA ALA A 92 -2.03 0.88 -5.56
C ALA A 92 -3.08 1.91 -5.92
N THR A 93 -3.78 2.41 -4.90
CA THR A 93 -4.52 3.66 -4.96
C THR A 93 -3.66 4.71 -4.27
N VAL A 94 -3.44 5.83 -4.93
CA VAL A 94 -2.65 6.93 -4.38
C VAL A 94 -3.60 8.02 -3.91
N HIS A 95 -3.68 8.19 -2.59
CA HIS A 95 -4.43 9.27 -1.97
C HIS A 95 -3.53 10.50 -1.88
N ASP A 96 -4.12 11.68 -2.08
CA ASP A 96 -3.38 12.95 -2.02
C ASP A 96 -2.12 12.95 -2.90
N PRO A 97 -2.23 12.68 -4.21
CA PRO A 97 -1.06 12.58 -5.07
C PRO A 97 -0.23 13.87 -5.09
N GLU A 98 -0.86 15.02 -4.89
CA GLU A 98 -0.18 16.31 -4.79
C GLU A 98 0.85 16.34 -3.66
N ARG A 99 0.53 15.72 -2.53
CA ARG A 99 1.45 15.65 -1.40
C ARG A 99 2.68 14.80 -1.69
N LEU A 100 2.53 13.83 -2.56
CA LEU A 100 3.63 12.97 -2.98
C LEU A 100 4.57 13.68 -3.95
N VAL A 101 4.05 14.57 -4.78
CA VAL A 101 4.82 15.28 -5.82
C VAL A 101 5.34 16.61 -5.32
N TRP A 102 4.46 17.47 -4.86
CA TRP A 102 4.82 18.86 -4.52
C TRP A 102 5.64 18.99 -3.25
N ARG A 103 5.49 18.06 -2.32
CA ARG A 103 6.28 18.06 -1.09
C ARG A 103 7.49 17.15 -1.17
N ARG A 104 7.94 16.85 -2.36
CA ARG A 104 9.09 15.99 -2.57
C ARG A 104 10.32 16.43 -1.78
N ALA A 105 10.59 17.75 -1.73
CA ALA A 105 11.71 18.29 -0.99
C ALA A 105 11.55 18.16 0.52
N SER A 106 10.30 18.26 1.01
CA SER A 106 9.97 18.16 2.44
C SER A 106 9.79 16.72 2.88
N LEU A 107 9.32 15.86 1.97
CA LEU A 107 9.05 14.45 2.21
C LEU A 107 9.72 13.61 1.11
N PRO A 108 11.04 13.67 1.00
CA PRO A 108 11.73 13.09 -0.15
C PRO A 108 11.62 11.56 -0.23
N TRP A 109 11.53 10.90 0.92
CA TRP A 109 11.57 9.45 0.95
C TRP A 109 10.32 8.78 0.34
N PRO A 110 9.07 9.25 0.49
CA PRO A 110 7.94 8.57 -0.14
C PRO A 110 8.04 8.53 -1.65
N LEU A 111 8.40 9.66 -2.26
CA LEU A 111 8.57 9.72 -3.70
C LEU A 111 9.81 8.97 -4.17
N SER A 112 10.92 9.13 -3.43
CA SER A 112 12.15 8.38 -3.69
C SER A 112 11.92 6.87 -3.61
N LEU A 113 11.14 6.42 -2.63
CA LEU A 113 10.80 5.02 -2.48
C LEU A 113 9.93 4.55 -3.65
N ALA A 114 8.92 5.32 -4.03
CA ALA A 114 8.04 4.99 -5.14
C ALA A 114 8.80 4.85 -6.46
N THR A 115 9.80 5.71 -6.70
CA THR A 115 10.61 5.64 -7.92
C THR A 115 11.54 4.42 -7.96
N ARG A 116 11.80 3.81 -6.83
CA ARG A 116 12.60 2.56 -6.77
C ARG A 116 11.75 1.32 -6.99
N LEU A 117 10.43 1.44 -6.91
CA LEU A 117 9.54 0.31 -7.15
C LEU A 117 9.39 0.12 -8.66
N PRO A 118 9.41 -1.13 -9.14
CA PRO A 118 9.11 -1.37 -10.54
C PRO A 118 7.70 -0.94 -10.88
N SER A 119 7.46 -0.62 -12.15
CA SER A 119 6.13 -0.48 -12.69
C SER A 119 5.19 -1.57 -12.14
N PRO A 120 3.93 -1.27 -11.82
CA PRO A 120 3.18 -0.09 -12.27
C PRO A 120 3.16 1.09 -11.29
N LEU A 121 3.72 0.97 -10.08
CA LEU A 121 3.52 2.00 -9.06
C LEU A 121 4.04 3.40 -9.47
N PRO A 122 5.28 3.56 -9.99
CA PRO A 122 5.72 4.87 -10.45
C PRO A 122 4.86 5.42 -11.58
N GLN A 123 4.37 4.56 -12.46
CA GLN A 123 3.50 4.96 -13.57
C GLN A 123 2.14 5.43 -13.06
N ILE A 124 1.57 4.74 -12.07
CA ILE A 124 0.31 5.15 -11.45
C ILE A 124 0.47 6.53 -10.82
N ALA A 125 1.55 6.74 -10.07
CA ALA A 125 1.81 8.02 -9.42
C ALA A 125 1.91 9.15 -10.47
N THR A 126 2.59 8.92 -11.58
CA THR A 126 2.71 9.90 -12.67
C THR A 126 1.34 10.23 -13.28
N VAL A 127 0.55 9.20 -13.60
CA VAL A 127 -0.77 9.39 -14.21
C VAL A 127 -1.71 10.18 -13.29
N LEU A 128 -1.67 9.90 -11.99
CA LEU A 128 -2.56 10.57 -11.04
C LEU A 128 -2.13 12.00 -10.72
N THR A 129 -0.88 12.36 -10.96
CA THR A 129 -0.35 13.70 -10.67
C THR A 129 -0.26 14.59 -11.90
N ASP A 130 -0.34 14.03 -13.09
CA ASP A 130 -0.37 14.81 -14.32
C ASP A 130 -1.74 15.49 -14.47
N PRO A 131 -1.76 16.80 -14.76
CA PRO A 131 -3.01 17.51 -14.96
C PRO A 131 -3.75 17.06 -16.20
#